data_8ad96b0f966d55fcca4d608c1cc9fabb
#
_entry.id   8ad96b0f966d55fcca4d608c1cc9fabb
#
_cell.length_a   1.000
_cell.length_b   1.000
_cell.length_c   1.000
_cell.angle_alpha   90.00
_cell.angle_beta   90.00
_cell.angle_gamma   90.00
#
_symmetry.space_group_name_H-M   'P 1'
#
loop_
_entity.id
_entity.type
_entity.pdbx_description
1 polymer ?
#
loop_
_entity_poly.entity_id
_entity_poly.type
_entity_poly.pdbx_seq_one_letter_code
_entity_poly.pdbx_strand_id
1 'polypeptide(L)'
;MSEYQVTLLGIPGVFNNGRIVHFPYRKAEGIFYYLCVEKKVNRDELISVFWGSSDESSGRKNLRQALFQIRRCLDKDAILLHGKNSLELNPKFGFGSEWDLPEADFALRQDRFLDFFYLKDCPEFEVWVENKRRIQLSRCLDYIKSELAEPLVCRDITRLRRLIGTWEYWKPWDEEMVLTGMKCYMQAEKYDWGIQMYHEYVKCLRRDLDEEPSHAVELLFRTMFHRKEVSLIRKTDRKDHFFGRLAELQYIDERIFWFLNHEPSASVVIEGEVGVGKTALMQQIYEMNRDAGVLELVSHCYCAEADFPLKSWRDLFKQLENLQNEGKIRLTESSTALIHLVLTGMATENPDVVHGGNGEYLSYMALENGVLNLLKELAGRWRIILYFDSLQWMDIVSRRLLQRVMIELGNRQVFMIATCRIDGEQDIRGLLAALRERDIITTLPLSCFTEAETTEIAGNALQGCGDAGISTREIFLRTEGNALVLMDTLNMIRQDGWKEGRPLPRIDMLIQLSLIHI
;
A
#
# COMPACT_ATOMS: atom_id res chain seq x y z
N MET A 1 38.18 -37.75 1.96
CA MET A 1 37.59 -37.64 0.61
C MET A 1 37.49 -36.17 0.29
N SER A 2 37.92 -35.74 -0.88
CA SER A 2 37.75 -34.34 -1.29
C SER A 2 36.26 -34.10 -1.57
N GLU A 3 35.65 -33.23 -0.83
CA GLU A 3 34.24 -32.83 -1.01
C GLU A 3 34.23 -31.56 -1.86
N TYR A 4 33.67 -31.65 -3.06
CA TYR A 4 33.53 -30.51 -3.94
C TYR A 4 32.14 -29.88 -3.75
N GLN A 5 32.11 -28.57 -3.53
CA GLN A 5 30.90 -27.77 -3.51
C GLN A 5 30.81 -26.97 -4.81
N VAL A 6 29.69 -27.09 -5.49
CA VAL A 6 29.45 -26.41 -6.77
C VAL A 6 28.31 -25.42 -6.61
N THR A 7 28.55 -24.14 -6.82
CA THR A 7 27.51 -23.12 -6.88
C THR A 7 27.05 -22.96 -8.33
N LEU A 8 25.76 -23.12 -8.57
CA LEU A 8 25.11 -22.96 -9.87
C LEU A 8 24.06 -21.86 -9.89
N LEU A 9 23.59 -21.43 -8.70
CA LEU A 9 22.66 -20.32 -8.53
C LEU A 9 23.45 -19.07 -8.14
N GLY A 10 23.22 -17.97 -8.83
CA GLY A 10 24.01 -16.75 -8.74
C GLY A 10 25.32 -16.86 -9.55
N ILE A 11 26.39 -16.28 -9.03
CA ILE A 11 27.71 -16.35 -9.66
C ILE A 11 28.25 -17.79 -9.50
N PRO A 12 28.42 -18.54 -10.61
CA PRO A 12 28.81 -19.92 -10.48
C PRO A 12 30.26 -20.07 -10.05
N GLY A 13 30.54 -21.17 -9.32
CA GLY A 13 31.88 -21.49 -8.85
C GLY A 13 32.04 -22.93 -8.39
N VAL A 14 33.28 -23.39 -8.33
CA VAL A 14 33.64 -24.71 -7.83
C VAL A 14 34.62 -24.57 -6.69
N PHE A 15 34.36 -25.22 -5.58
CA PHE A 15 35.17 -25.15 -4.37
C PHE A 15 35.60 -26.58 -3.96
N ASN A 16 36.85 -26.73 -3.58
CA ASN A 16 37.38 -27.95 -3.00
C ASN A 16 37.91 -27.62 -1.57
N ASN A 17 37.29 -28.17 -0.55
CA ASN A 17 37.61 -27.89 0.85
C ASN A 17 37.68 -26.34 1.13
N GLY A 18 36.73 -25.56 0.60
CA GLY A 18 36.64 -24.12 0.76
C GLY A 18 37.58 -23.29 -0.12
N ARG A 19 38.42 -23.90 -0.95
CA ARG A 19 39.28 -23.20 -1.90
C ARG A 19 38.67 -23.24 -3.31
N ILE A 20 38.68 -22.06 -3.96
CA ILE A 20 38.17 -21.96 -5.32
C ILE A 20 39.03 -22.78 -6.32
N VAL A 21 38.39 -23.52 -7.18
CA VAL A 21 39.00 -24.26 -8.28
C VAL A 21 38.93 -23.42 -9.55
N HIS A 22 40.06 -23.06 -10.12
CA HIS A 22 40.14 -22.28 -11.36
C HIS A 22 40.32 -23.20 -12.57
N PHE A 23 39.41 -23.08 -13.51
CA PHE A 23 39.54 -23.73 -14.82
C PHE A 23 40.36 -22.85 -15.77
N PRO A 24 41.18 -23.45 -16.67
CA PRO A 24 42.07 -22.70 -17.54
C PRO A 24 41.34 -21.84 -18.60
N TYR A 25 40.10 -22.21 -18.92
CA TYR A 25 39.24 -21.44 -19.82
C TYR A 25 37.74 -21.74 -19.59
N ARG A 26 36.88 -20.79 -19.92
CA ARG A 26 35.44 -20.83 -19.62
C ARG A 26 34.67 -22.00 -20.23
N LYS A 27 35.04 -22.49 -21.42
CA LYS A 27 34.37 -23.66 -22.02
C LYS A 27 34.57 -24.94 -21.20
N ALA A 28 35.76 -25.14 -20.59
CA ALA A 28 35.98 -26.28 -19.71
C ALA A 28 35.10 -26.17 -18.42
N GLU A 29 35.02 -24.99 -17.88
CA GLU A 29 34.14 -24.69 -16.74
C GLU A 29 32.67 -24.92 -17.09
N GLY A 30 32.18 -24.40 -18.22
CA GLY A 30 30.82 -24.60 -18.72
C GLY A 30 30.48 -26.09 -18.95
N ILE A 31 31.39 -26.88 -19.47
CA ILE A 31 31.21 -28.36 -19.61
C ILE A 31 31.06 -29.02 -18.24
N PHE A 32 31.82 -28.57 -17.26
CA PHE A 32 31.72 -29.11 -15.92
C PHE A 32 30.34 -28.77 -15.29
N TYR A 33 29.87 -27.54 -15.43
CA TYR A 33 28.52 -27.13 -14.97
C TYR A 33 27.41 -27.91 -15.69
N TYR A 34 27.57 -28.13 -16.99
CA TYR A 34 26.65 -28.93 -17.77
C TYR A 34 26.56 -30.37 -17.22
N LEU A 35 27.72 -31.00 -16.94
CA LEU A 35 27.78 -32.34 -16.34
C LEU A 35 27.20 -32.37 -14.90
N CYS A 36 27.36 -31.30 -14.13
CA CYS A 36 26.75 -31.22 -12.78
C CYS A 36 25.23 -31.28 -12.84
N VAL A 37 24.62 -30.67 -13.85
CA VAL A 37 23.16 -30.62 -13.99
C VAL A 37 22.59 -31.83 -14.68
N GLU A 38 23.16 -32.23 -15.83
CA GLU A 38 22.65 -33.34 -16.65
C GLU A 38 23.06 -34.72 -16.13
N LYS A 39 24.04 -34.75 -15.18
CA LYS A 39 24.60 -35.97 -14.54
C LYS A 39 25.28 -36.93 -15.53
N LYS A 40 24.58 -37.41 -16.56
CA LYS A 40 25.08 -38.34 -17.56
C LYS A 40 24.83 -37.81 -18.97
N VAL A 41 25.88 -37.61 -19.76
CA VAL A 41 25.84 -36.91 -21.05
C VAL A 41 26.58 -37.68 -22.11
N ASN A 42 26.09 -37.62 -23.37
CA ASN A 42 26.77 -38.20 -24.52
C ASN A 42 27.85 -37.22 -25.02
N ARG A 43 28.98 -37.77 -25.53
CA ARG A 43 30.06 -36.96 -26.13
C ARG A 43 29.61 -36.17 -27.34
N ASP A 44 28.77 -36.74 -28.19
CA ASP A 44 28.29 -36.10 -29.40
C ASP A 44 27.34 -34.92 -29.04
N GLU A 45 26.58 -35.04 -27.94
CA GLU A 45 25.78 -33.98 -27.35
C GLU A 45 26.67 -32.82 -26.87
N LEU A 46 27.72 -33.08 -26.10
CA LEU A 46 28.66 -32.05 -25.68
C LEU A 46 29.33 -31.35 -26.87
N ILE A 47 29.67 -32.11 -27.93
CA ILE A 47 30.25 -31.51 -29.14
C ILE A 47 29.24 -30.59 -29.81
N SER A 48 27.99 -30.99 -29.94
CA SER A 48 26.92 -30.17 -30.49
C SER A 48 26.71 -28.87 -29.68
N VAL A 49 26.64 -28.97 -28.36
CA VAL A 49 26.38 -27.83 -27.48
C VAL A 49 27.56 -26.83 -27.45
N PHE A 50 28.81 -27.31 -27.40
CA PHE A 50 29.98 -26.45 -27.18
C PHE A 50 30.77 -26.12 -28.45
N TRP A 51 30.62 -26.91 -29.53
CA TRP A 51 31.32 -26.76 -30.80
C TRP A 51 30.46 -27.05 -32.03
N GLY A 52 29.16 -26.79 -31.96
CA GLY A 52 28.21 -27.05 -33.05
C GLY A 52 28.57 -26.40 -34.39
N SER A 53 29.32 -25.29 -34.37
CA SER A 53 29.80 -24.58 -35.55
C SER A 53 31.13 -25.14 -36.13
N SER A 54 31.79 -26.09 -35.44
CA SER A 54 33.06 -26.66 -35.85
C SER A 54 32.86 -28.00 -36.59
N ASP A 55 33.83 -28.39 -37.41
CA ASP A 55 33.83 -29.74 -37.98
C ASP A 55 33.95 -30.83 -36.89
N GLU A 56 33.36 -31.98 -37.13
CA GLU A 56 33.25 -33.05 -36.14
C GLU A 56 34.61 -33.50 -35.57
N SER A 57 35.64 -33.54 -36.41
CA SER A 57 37.01 -33.95 -36.03
C SER A 57 37.64 -32.96 -35.05
N SER A 58 37.48 -31.68 -35.31
CA SER A 58 37.92 -30.56 -34.44
C SER A 58 37.12 -30.53 -33.13
N GLY A 59 35.79 -30.72 -33.18
CA GLY A 59 34.93 -30.82 -31.99
C GLY A 59 35.39 -31.94 -31.05
N ARG A 60 35.65 -33.13 -31.59
CA ARG A 60 36.17 -34.30 -30.83
C ARG A 60 37.55 -34.05 -30.19
N LYS A 61 38.45 -33.35 -30.90
CA LYS A 61 39.75 -32.95 -30.37
C LYS A 61 39.62 -31.96 -29.24
N ASN A 62 38.80 -30.94 -29.43
CA ASN A 62 38.55 -29.88 -28.44
C ASN A 62 37.88 -30.43 -27.16
N LEU A 63 36.89 -31.33 -27.31
CA LEU A 63 36.25 -31.97 -26.16
C LEU A 63 37.27 -32.82 -25.38
N ARG A 64 38.15 -33.58 -26.07
CA ARG A 64 39.17 -34.35 -25.39
C ARG A 64 40.13 -33.48 -24.58
N GLN A 65 40.52 -32.35 -25.13
CA GLN A 65 41.38 -31.38 -24.45
C GLN A 65 40.63 -30.75 -23.22
N ALA A 66 39.35 -30.38 -23.37
CA ALA A 66 38.56 -29.84 -22.27
C ALA A 66 38.43 -30.84 -21.11
N LEU A 67 38.09 -32.08 -21.41
CA LEU A 67 38.00 -33.16 -20.40
C LEU A 67 39.33 -33.41 -19.69
N PHE A 68 40.45 -33.33 -20.43
CA PHE A 68 41.79 -33.44 -19.85
C PHE A 68 42.04 -32.30 -18.86
N GLN A 69 41.70 -31.07 -19.22
CA GLN A 69 41.89 -29.91 -18.32
C GLN A 69 40.98 -29.99 -17.09
N ILE A 70 39.72 -30.39 -17.23
CA ILE A 70 38.81 -30.58 -16.10
C ILE A 70 39.38 -31.62 -15.12
N ARG A 71 39.84 -32.77 -15.61
CA ARG A 71 40.48 -33.79 -14.77
C ARG A 71 41.75 -33.31 -14.08
N ARG A 72 42.51 -32.43 -14.74
CA ARG A 72 43.73 -31.83 -14.15
C ARG A 72 43.39 -30.83 -13.01
N CYS A 73 42.30 -30.10 -13.11
CA CYS A 73 41.88 -29.13 -12.10
C CYS A 73 41.19 -29.80 -10.90
N LEU A 74 40.46 -30.87 -11.11
CA LEU A 74 39.73 -31.59 -10.08
C LEU A 74 40.49 -32.82 -9.60
N ASP A 75 40.35 -33.90 -10.29
CA ASP A 75 41.04 -35.17 -10.10
C ASP A 75 40.98 -36.00 -11.40
N LYS A 76 41.95 -36.90 -11.62
CA LYS A 76 42.00 -37.79 -12.81
C LYS A 76 40.75 -38.65 -12.93
N ASP A 77 40.16 -39.04 -11.81
CA ASP A 77 39.00 -39.92 -11.74
C ASP A 77 37.67 -39.13 -11.56
N ALA A 78 37.69 -37.78 -11.62
CA ALA A 78 36.52 -36.93 -11.46
C ALA A 78 35.42 -37.17 -12.52
N ILE A 79 35.79 -37.59 -13.71
CA ILE A 79 34.87 -37.90 -14.82
C ILE A 79 35.03 -39.36 -15.21
N LEU A 80 33.95 -40.12 -15.07
CA LEU A 80 33.85 -41.52 -15.48
C LEU A 80 33.42 -41.62 -16.93
N LEU A 81 33.88 -42.71 -17.58
CA LEU A 81 33.50 -43.11 -18.91
C LEU A 81 32.64 -44.36 -18.83
N HIS A 82 31.42 -44.27 -19.32
CA HIS A 82 30.54 -45.43 -19.46
C HIS A 82 30.45 -45.86 -20.94
N GLY A 83 31.06 -46.98 -21.26
CA GLY A 83 31.19 -47.47 -22.64
C GLY A 83 32.06 -46.53 -23.49
N LYS A 84 31.72 -46.39 -24.80
CA LYS A 84 32.52 -45.57 -25.74
C LYS A 84 32.14 -44.07 -25.74
N ASN A 85 30.90 -43.71 -25.36
CA ASN A 85 30.36 -42.38 -25.67
C ASN A 85 29.72 -41.62 -24.49
N SER A 86 29.48 -42.23 -23.33
CA SER A 86 28.82 -41.56 -22.22
C SER A 86 29.80 -41.11 -21.15
N LEU A 87 29.60 -39.90 -20.65
CA LEU A 87 30.37 -39.23 -19.59
C LEU A 87 29.48 -38.96 -18.38
N GLU A 88 30.03 -39.16 -17.19
CA GLU A 88 29.33 -38.90 -15.93
C GLU A 88 30.35 -38.40 -14.89
N LEU A 89 29.93 -37.51 -14.00
CA LEU A 89 30.74 -37.12 -12.84
C LEU A 89 30.82 -38.29 -11.85
N ASN A 90 32.01 -38.56 -11.32
CA ASN A 90 32.20 -39.63 -10.38
C ASN A 90 31.56 -39.31 -9.01
N PRO A 91 30.55 -40.07 -8.58
CA PRO A 91 29.82 -39.81 -7.33
C PRO A 91 30.71 -39.86 -6.08
N LYS A 92 31.91 -40.53 -6.16
CA LYS A 92 32.87 -40.61 -5.04
C LYS A 92 33.40 -39.24 -4.57
N PHE A 93 33.35 -38.22 -5.43
CA PHE A 93 33.84 -36.87 -5.11
C PHE A 93 32.77 -35.97 -4.54
N GLY A 94 31.49 -36.40 -4.42
CA GLY A 94 30.43 -35.68 -3.80
C GLY A 94 30.23 -34.28 -4.38
N PHE A 95 30.11 -34.16 -5.71
CA PHE A 95 29.81 -32.90 -6.39
C PHE A 95 28.38 -32.46 -6.07
N GLY A 96 28.18 -31.93 -4.85
CA GLY A 96 26.90 -31.35 -4.46
C GLY A 96 26.67 -29.97 -5.09
N SER A 97 25.50 -29.78 -5.66
CA SER A 97 25.10 -28.49 -6.22
C SER A 97 23.77 -28.05 -5.66
N GLU A 98 23.53 -26.74 -5.70
CA GLU A 98 22.22 -26.19 -5.30
C GLU A 98 21.09 -26.66 -6.21
N TRP A 99 21.40 -27.11 -7.43
CA TRP A 99 20.41 -27.69 -8.35
C TRP A 99 19.75 -28.97 -7.81
N ASP A 100 20.45 -29.67 -6.93
CA ASP A 100 20.01 -30.93 -6.32
C ASP A 100 19.37 -30.71 -4.92
N LEU A 101 19.19 -29.46 -4.46
CA LEU A 101 18.59 -29.16 -3.18
C LEU A 101 17.12 -29.60 -3.12
N PRO A 102 16.61 -29.91 -1.91
CA PRO A 102 15.18 -30.06 -1.68
C PRO A 102 14.41 -28.83 -2.16
N GLU A 103 13.19 -29.05 -2.67
CA GLU A 103 12.38 -27.97 -3.26
C GLU A 103 12.19 -26.77 -2.31
N ALA A 104 12.04 -27.02 -1.00
CA ALA A 104 11.90 -25.97 0.00
C ALA A 104 13.10 -25.01 0.08
N ASP A 105 14.31 -25.55 -0.06
CA ASP A 105 15.55 -24.77 0.00
C ASP A 105 15.89 -24.15 -1.36
N PHE A 106 15.52 -24.83 -2.45
CA PHE A 106 15.74 -24.37 -3.81
C PHE A 106 14.81 -23.21 -4.17
N ALA A 107 13.52 -23.37 -3.92
CA ALA A 107 12.48 -22.45 -4.40
C ALA A 107 12.52 -21.06 -3.75
N LEU A 108 13.05 -20.96 -2.54
CA LEU A 108 13.14 -19.69 -1.82
C LEU A 108 14.41 -18.87 -2.13
N ARG A 109 15.26 -19.37 -3.05
CA ARG A 109 16.41 -18.61 -3.53
C ARG A 109 16.01 -17.66 -4.64
N GLN A 110 16.60 -16.47 -4.61
CA GLN A 110 16.41 -15.43 -5.63
C GLN A 110 17.60 -15.36 -6.60
N ASP A 111 18.54 -16.28 -6.46
CA ASP A 111 19.72 -16.35 -7.31
C ASP A 111 19.39 -17.02 -8.65
N ARG A 112 19.74 -16.37 -9.76
CA ARG A 112 19.47 -16.88 -11.11
C ARG A 112 20.48 -17.95 -11.50
N PHE A 113 20.04 -19.00 -12.18
CA PHE A 113 20.92 -20.07 -12.66
C PHE A 113 22.01 -19.54 -13.59
N LEU A 114 23.30 -19.85 -13.28
CA LEU A 114 24.52 -19.42 -13.98
C LEU A 114 24.49 -17.91 -14.28
N ASP A 115 24.27 -17.09 -13.26
CA ASP A 115 24.22 -15.62 -13.44
C ASP A 115 25.60 -15.08 -13.83
N PHE A 116 25.63 -14.13 -14.77
CA PHE A 116 26.88 -13.56 -15.34
C PHE A 116 27.85 -14.56 -15.99
N PHE A 117 27.42 -15.79 -16.24
CA PHE A 117 28.23 -16.79 -16.97
C PHE A 117 27.80 -16.89 -18.42
N TYR A 118 28.71 -16.52 -19.33
CA TYR A 118 28.49 -16.50 -20.78
C TYR A 118 29.64 -17.21 -21.49
N LEU A 119 29.29 -17.94 -22.55
CA LEU A 119 30.27 -18.60 -23.44
C LEU A 119 30.19 -17.98 -24.82
N LYS A 120 31.32 -17.38 -25.26
CA LYS A 120 31.46 -16.89 -26.63
C LYS A 120 31.38 -18.05 -27.63
N ASP A 121 30.66 -17.84 -28.74
CA ASP A 121 30.51 -18.82 -29.84
C ASP A 121 29.92 -20.17 -29.43
N CYS A 122 28.94 -20.17 -28.48
CA CYS A 122 28.25 -21.37 -28.02
C CYS A 122 26.73 -21.10 -27.89
N PRO A 123 26.00 -20.87 -29.00
CA PRO A 123 24.59 -20.54 -28.95
C PRO A 123 23.72 -21.62 -28.31
N GLU A 124 24.01 -22.89 -28.56
CA GLU A 124 23.30 -24.04 -28.00
C GLU A 124 23.46 -24.14 -26.46
N PHE A 125 24.63 -23.74 -25.95
CA PHE A 125 24.82 -23.63 -24.49
C PHE A 125 23.96 -22.51 -23.88
N GLU A 126 23.86 -21.37 -24.53
CA GLU A 126 23.01 -20.27 -24.07
C GLU A 126 21.52 -20.67 -24.09
N VAL A 127 21.08 -21.40 -25.13
CA VAL A 127 19.73 -21.98 -25.20
C VAL A 127 19.49 -22.97 -24.05
N TRP A 128 20.47 -23.81 -23.73
CA TRP A 128 20.41 -24.72 -22.60
C TRP A 128 20.29 -23.97 -21.26
N VAL A 129 21.11 -22.94 -21.04
CA VAL A 129 21.05 -22.10 -19.83
C VAL A 129 19.68 -21.49 -19.68
N GLU A 130 19.12 -20.92 -20.75
CA GLU A 130 17.81 -20.29 -20.70
C GLU A 130 16.68 -21.30 -20.44
N ASN A 131 16.78 -22.51 -20.97
CA ASN A 131 15.87 -23.59 -20.65
C ASN A 131 15.95 -24.00 -19.17
N LYS A 132 17.16 -24.08 -18.60
CA LYS A 132 17.33 -24.36 -17.16
C LYS A 132 16.77 -23.22 -16.28
N ARG A 133 16.91 -21.96 -16.68
CA ARG A 133 16.28 -20.81 -16.02
C ARG A 133 14.75 -20.90 -16.02
N ARG A 134 14.14 -21.35 -17.14
CA ARG A 134 12.69 -21.60 -17.19
C ARG A 134 12.27 -22.73 -16.25
N ILE A 135 13.04 -23.83 -16.22
CA ILE A 135 12.79 -24.94 -15.28
C ILE A 135 12.93 -24.45 -13.83
N GLN A 136 13.96 -23.65 -13.53
CA GLN A 136 14.12 -23.02 -12.21
C GLN A 136 12.89 -22.22 -11.82
N LEU A 137 12.44 -21.33 -12.70
CA LEU A 137 11.25 -20.50 -12.47
C LEU A 137 10.00 -21.35 -12.21
N SER A 138 9.77 -22.40 -13.04
CA SER A 138 8.63 -23.30 -12.84
C SER A 138 8.71 -24.00 -11.49
N ARG A 139 9.84 -24.61 -11.13
CA ARG A 139 10.04 -25.28 -9.83
C ARG A 139 9.77 -24.33 -8.66
N CYS A 140 10.30 -23.09 -8.72
CA CYS A 140 10.08 -22.09 -7.69
C CYS A 140 8.58 -21.74 -7.55
N LEU A 141 7.91 -21.46 -8.65
CA LEU A 141 6.49 -21.08 -8.63
C LEU A 141 5.59 -22.24 -8.21
N ASP A 142 5.83 -23.45 -8.69
CA ASP A 142 5.05 -24.65 -8.34
C ASP A 142 5.15 -24.95 -6.83
N TYR A 143 6.35 -24.84 -6.27
CA TYR A 143 6.53 -24.97 -4.82
C TYR A 143 5.80 -23.86 -4.05
N ILE A 144 5.98 -22.58 -4.42
CA ILE A 144 5.35 -21.45 -3.75
C ILE A 144 3.82 -21.58 -3.79
N LYS A 145 3.25 -21.94 -4.95
CA LYS A 145 1.80 -22.16 -5.11
C LYS A 145 1.30 -23.31 -4.23
N SER A 146 2.03 -24.41 -4.17
CA SER A 146 1.67 -25.54 -3.30
C SER A 146 1.67 -25.17 -1.82
N GLU A 147 2.66 -24.39 -1.37
CA GLU A 147 2.77 -23.91 -0.02
C GLU A 147 1.65 -22.91 0.33
N LEU A 148 1.34 -21.96 -0.56
CA LEU A 148 0.29 -20.98 -0.35
C LEU A 148 -1.14 -21.60 -0.38
N ALA A 149 -1.29 -22.77 -0.95
CA ALA A 149 -2.53 -23.55 -0.91
C ALA A 149 -2.78 -24.19 0.47
N GLU A 150 -1.74 -24.34 1.31
CA GLU A 150 -1.85 -24.92 2.64
C GLU A 150 -2.43 -23.89 3.65
N PRO A 151 -3.59 -24.17 4.29
CA PRO A 151 -4.27 -23.22 5.19
C PRO A 151 -3.41 -22.78 6.39
N LEU A 152 -2.44 -23.59 6.80
CA LEU A 152 -1.57 -23.30 7.95
C LEU A 152 -0.56 -22.17 7.65
N VAL A 153 -0.20 -21.95 6.39
CA VAL A 153 0.76 -20.90 6.00
C VAL A 153 0.22 -19.51 6.33
N CYS A 154 -1.08 -19.30 6.24
CA CYS A 154 -1.71 -18.03 6.61
C CYS A 154 -1.55 -17.68 8.10
N ARG A 155 -1.17 -18.63 8.96
CA ARG A 155 -0.91 -18.40 10.40
C ARG A 155 0.53 -17.96 10.66
N ASP A 156 1.47 -18.31 9.77
CA ASP A 156 2.87 -17.87 9.85
C ASP A 156 3.11 -16.72 8.86
N ILE A 157 2.91 -15.52 9.35
CA ILE A 157 3.04 -14.29 8.58
C ILE A 157 4.45 -14.10 8.00
N THR A 158 5.49 -14.51 8.70
CA THR A 158 6.88 -14.39 8.24
C THR A 158 7.11 -15.29 7.03
N ARG A 159 6.63 -16.54 7.09
CA ARG A 159 6.68 -17.50 5.99
C ARG A 159 5.83 -17.00 4.80
N LEU A 160 4.61 -16.55 5.05
CA LEU A 160 3.72 -16.02 4.03
C LEU A 160 4.36 -14.86 3.25
N ARG A 161 4.92 -13.87 3.95
CA ARG A 161 5.62 -12.74 3.31
C ARG A 161 6.82 -13.18 2.48
N ARG A 162 7.58 -14.14 2.99
CA ARG A 162 8.74 -14.68 2.26
C ARG A 162 8.33 -15.37 0.96
N LEU A 163 7.28 -16.18 0.99
CA LEU A 163 6.74 -16.86 -0.20
C LEU A 163 6.22 -15.84 -1.25
N ILE A 164 5.38 -14.91 -0.82
CA ILE A 164 4.85 -13.86 -1.71
C ILE A 164 5.97 -13.00 -2.29
N GLY A 165 6.91 -12.52 -1.46
CA GLY A 165 8.04 -11.71 -1.93
C GLY A 165 8.99 -12.47 -2.88
N THR A 166 9.11 -13.80 -2.72
CA THR A 166 9.88 -14.61 -3.67
C THR A 166 9.13 -14.77 -5.01
N TRP A 167 7.80 -14.92 -4.97
CA TRP A 167 7.00 -14.95 -6.22
C TRP A 167 7.07 -13.61 -6.96
N GLU A 168 6.91 -12.49 -6.24
CA GLU A 168 7.03 -11.14 -6.79
C GLU A 168 8.41 -10.88 -7.43
N TYR A 169 9.49 -11.35 -6.80
CA TYR A 169 10.83 -11.26 -7.37
C TYR A 169 10.94 -11.97 -8.73
N TRP A 170 10.37 -13.19 -8.85
CA TRP A 170 10.46 -13.99 -10.09
C TRP A 170 9.47 -13.55 -11.17
N LYS A 171 8.30 -13.09 -10.78
CA LYS A 171 7.24 -12.59 -11.66
C LYS A 171 6.61 -11.33 -11.07
N PRO A 172 7.26 -10.20 -11.18
CA PRO A 172 6.66 -8.94 -10.79
C PRO A 172 5.37 -8.71 -11.59
N TRP A 173 4.33 -8.21 -10.92
CA TRP A 173 3.00 -7.86 -11.49
C TRP A 173 2.20 -9.05 -12.04
N ASP A 174 2.50 -10.26 -11.60
CA ASP A 174 1.68 -11.43 -11.93
C ASP A 174 0.30 -11.34 -11.23
N GLU A 175 -0.77 -11.22 -12.00
CA GLU A 175 -2.13 -11.11 -11.46
C GLU A 175 -2.50 -12.31 -10.57
N GLU A 176 -2.07 -13.53 -10.93
CA GLU A 176 -2.29 -14.72 -10.13
C GLU A 176 -1.62 -14.60 -8.75
N MET A 177 -0.42 -14.01 -8.70
CA MET A 177 0.30 -13.73 -7.46
C MET A 177 -0.48 -12.74 -6.60
N VAL A 178 -0.95 -11.65 -7.18
CA VAL A 178 -1.71 -10.60 -6.46
C VAL A 178 -3.00 -11.18 -5.90
N LEU A 179 -3.78 -11.89 -6.70
CA LEU A 179 -5.02 -12.55 -6.26
C LEU A 179 -4.78 -13.55 -5.13
N THR A 180 -3.73 -14.38 -5.27
CA THR A 180 -3.40 -15.39 -4.25
C THR A 180 -2.88 -14.74 -2.97
N GLY A 181 -1.97 -13.78 -3.08
CA GLY A 181 -1.42 -13.05 -1.95
C GLY A 181 -2.49 -12.28 -1.17
N MET A 182 -3.38 -11.57 -1.86
CA MET A 182 -4.50 -10.88 -1.24
C MET A 182 -5.44 -11.84 -0.50
N LYS A 183 -5.76 -13.01 -1.09
CA LYS A 183 -6.57 -14.05 -0.42
C LYS A 183 -5.89 -14.55 0.86
N CYS A 184 -4.60 -14.82 0.80
CA CYS A 184 -3.82 -15.28 1.96
C CYS A 184 -3.76 -14.20 3.05
N TYR A 185 -3.53 -12.94 2.71
CA TYR A 185 -3.55 -11.84 3.67
C TYR A 185 -4.95 -11.62 4.27
N MET A 186 -6.00 -11.80 3.49
CA MET A 186 -7.38 -11.74 3.99
C MET A 186 -7.69 -12.88 4.99
N GLN A 187 -7.21 -14.11 4.73
CA GLN A 187 -7.35 -15.24 5.65
C GLN A 187 -6.51 -15.05 6.93
N ALA A 188 -5.38 -14.38 6.81
CA ALA A 188 -4.51 -14.02 7.93
C ALA A 188 -4.99 -12.78 8.72
N GLU A 189 -6.12 -12.16 8.33
CA GLU A 189 -6.64 -10.89 8.86
C GLU A 189 -5.65 -9.72 8.78
N LYS A 190 -4.72 -9.78 7.82
CA LYS A 190 -3.71 -8.74 7.54
C LYS A 190 -4.15 -7.88 6.35
N TYR A 191 -5.31 -7.26 6.50
CA TYR A 191 -5.97 -6.50 5.44
C TYR A 191 -5.09 -5.38 4.86
N ASP A 192 -4.35 -4.66 5.71
CA ASP A 192 -3.48 -3.55 5.27
C ASP A 192 -2.43 -3.99 4.27
N TRP A 193 -1.83 -5.17 4.46
CA TRP A 193 -0.82 -5.69 3.55
C TRP A 193 -1.39 -6.12 2.20
N GLY A 194 -2.59 -6.69 2.20
CA GLY A 194 -3.27 -7.02 0.95
C GLY A 194 -3.76 -5.79 0.19
N ILE A 195 -4.21 -4.76 0.89
CA ILE A 195 -4.57 -3.46 0.32
C ILE A 195 -3.35 -2.78 -0.28
N GLN A 196 -2.22 -2.77 0.44
CA GLN A 196 -0.95 -2.23 -0.06
C GLN A 196 -0.50 -2.97 -1.33
N MET A 197 -0.56 -4.30 -1.34
CA MET A 197 -0.23 -5.13 -2.51
C MET A 197 -1.10 -4.75 -3.73
N TYR A 198 -2.39 -4.55 -3.54
CA TYR A 198 -3.28 -4.08 -4.60
C TYR A 198 -2.83 -2.74 -5.17
N HIS A 199 -2.58 -1.76 -4.32
CA HIS A 199 -2.18 -0.43 -4.75
C HIS A 199 -0.83 -0.42 -5.48
N GLU A 200 0.16 -1.19 -5.00
CA GLU A 200 1.46 -1.35 -5.67
C GLU A 200 1.29 -1.98 -7.06
N TYR A 201 0.43 -3.00 -7.17
CA TYR A 201 0.10 -3.64 -8.44
C TYR A 201 -0.56 -2.65 -9.42
N VAL A 202 -1.57 -1.89 -8.99
CA VAL A 202 -2.24 -0.87 -9.82
C VAL A 202 -1.25 0.21 -10.27
N LYS A 203 -0.36 0.64 -9.37
CA LYS A 203 0.71 1.59 -9.69
C LYS A 203 1.60 1.09 -10.81
N CYS A 204 2.02 -0.16 -10.74
CA CYS A 204 2.87 -0.76 -11.75
C CYS A 204 2.13 -0.95 -13.08
N LEU A 205 0.88 -1.40 -13.07
CA LEU A 205 0.06 -1.54 -14.29
C LEU A 205 -0.08 -0.20 -15.02
N ARG A 206 -0.45 0.87 -14.31
CA ARG A 206 -0.62 2.19 -14.91
C ARG A 206 0.69 2.77 -15.45
N ARG A 207 1.81 2.59 -14.70
CA ARG A 207 3.11 3.15 -15.09
C ARG A 207 3.74 2.42 -16.27
N ASP A 208 3.69 1.09 -16.26
CA ASP A 208 4.48 0.26 -17.18
C ASP A 208 3.67 -0.29 -18.35
N LEU A 209 2.36 -0.47 -18.20
CA LEU A 209 1.48 -1.09 -19.20
C LEU A 209 0.34 -0.18 -19.65
N ASP A 210 0.07 0.92 -18.93
CA ASP A 210 -1.10 1.80 -19.15
C ASP A 210 -2.43 1.02 -19.11
N GLU A 211 -2.50 0.03 -18.20
CA GLU A 211 -3.65 -0.86 -18.02
C GLU A 211 -4.29 -0.67 -16.63
N GLU A 212 -5.55 -1.00 -16.52
CA GLU A 212 -6.29 -1.05 -15.26
C GLU A 212 -6.36 -2.50 -14.73
N PRO A 213 -6.51 -2.68 -13.39
CA PRO A 213 -6.61 -4.01 -12.81
C PRO A 213 -7.86 -4.76 -13.34
N SER A 214 -7.77 -6.09 -13.39
CA SER A 214 -8.92 -6.90 -13.77
C SER A 214 -10.06 -6.78 -12.77
N HIS A 215 -11.28 -7.04 -13.24
CA HIS A 215 -12.47 -7.06 -12.37
C HIS A 215 -12.33 -8.03 -11.18
N ALA A 216 -11.60 -9.13 -11.35
CA ALA A 216 -11.38 -10.11 -10.27
C ALA A 216 -10.53 -9.53 -9.13
N VAL A 217 -9.45 -8.80 -9.47
CA VAL A 217 -8.58 -8.13 -8.50
C VAL A 217 -9.34 -7.00 -7.79
N GLU A 218 -10.09 -6.20 -8.55
CA GLU A 218 -10.89 -5.11 -7.99
C GLU A 218 -11.97 -5.62 -7.03
N LEU A 219 -12.69 -6.68 -7.40
CA LEU A 219 -13.71 -7.28 -6.54
C LEU A 219 -13.11 -7.83 -5.23
N LEU A 220 -11.94 -8.46 -5.33
CA LEU A 220 -11.25 -8.98 -4.15
C LEU A 220 -10.77 -7.83 -3.24
N PHE A 221 -10.27 -6.74 -3.82
CA PHE A 221 -9.88 -5.53 -3.08
C PHE A 221 -11.08 -4.95 -2.32
N ARG A 222 -12.23 -4.75 -2.98
CA ARG A 222 -13.46 -4.26 -2.34
C ARG A 222 -13.90 -5.16 -1.18
N THR A 223 -13.84 -6.47 -1.38
CA THR A 223 -14.19 -7.46 -0.34
C THR A 223 -13.23 -7.37 0.86
N MET A 224 -11.93 -7.24 0.61
CA MET A 224 -10.91 -7.10 1.64
C MET A 224 -11.08 -5.80 2.42
N PHE A 225 -11.31 -4.70 1.71
CA PHE A 225 -11.50 -3.38 2.30
C PHE A 225 -12.72 -3.37 3.23
N HIS A 226 -13.84 -3.93 2.78
CA HIS A 226 -15.04 -4.09 3.60
C HIS A 226 -14.79 -4.96 4.86
N ARG A 227 -14.03 -6.05 4.74
CA ARG A 227 -13.66 -6.86 5.92
C ARG A 227 -12.75 -6.13 6.90
N LYS A 228 -11.82 -5.29 6.42
CA LYS A 228 -11.01 -4.40 7.27
C LYS A 228 -11.93 -3.48 8.07
N GLU A 229 -12.86 -2.79 7.41
CA GLU A 229 -13.84 -1.91 8.04
C GLU A 229 -14.64 -2.62 9.14
N VAL A 230 -15.23 -3.78 8.83
CA VAL A 230 -15.98 -4.60 9.82
C VAL A 230 -15.09 -5.04 10.97
N SER A 231 -13.81 -5.35 10.74
CA SER A 231 -12.87 -5.74 11.79
C SER A 231 -12.53 -4.57 12.72
N LEU A 232 -12.42 -3.35 12.20
CA LEU A 232 -12.20 -2.13 12.98
C LEU A 232 -13.41 -1.82 13.86
N ILE A 233 -14.62 -1.91 13.32
CA ILE A 233 -15.88 -1.73 14.06
C ILE A 233 -15.97 -2.72 15.23
N ARG A 234 -15.55 -3.99 15.06
CA ARG A 234 -15.54 -4.99 16.13
C ARG A 234 -14.50 -4.73 17.23
N LYS A 235 -13.40 -4.05 16.90
CA LYS A 235 -12.32 -3.74 17.87
C LYS A 235 -12.60 -2.47 18.68
N THR A 236 -13.39 -1.57 18.14
CA THR A 236 -13.84 -0.37 18.86
C THR A 236 -15.12 -0.71 19.61
N ASP A 237 -15.03 -0.80 20.92
CA ASP A 237 -16.16 -0.98 21.88
C ASP A 237 -17.07 0.28 21.91
N ARG A 238 -17.16 1.03 20.81
CA ARG A 238 -17.90 2.28 20.69
C ARG A 238 -19.33 2.03 20.21
N LYS A 239 -20.26 2.67 20.88
CA LYS A 239 -21.70 2.62 20.63
C LYS A 239 -22.15 3.16 19.27
N ASP A 240 -21.26 3.79 18.52
CA ASP A 240 -21.55 4.41 17.21
C ASP A 240 -20.97 3.53 16.11
N HIS A 241 -21.83 2.78 15.45
CA HIS A 241 -21.48 1.95 14.31
C HIS A 241 -21.49 2.80 13.03
N PHE A 242 -20.36 2.81 12.31
CA PHE A 242 -20.31 3.35 10.95
C PHE A 242 -20.77 2.28 9.97
N PHE A 243 -21.71 2.61 9.09
CA PHE A 243 -22.27 1.68 8.11
C PHE A 243 -22.28 2.29 6.71
N GLY A 244 -22.02 1.45 5.72
CA GLY A 244 -22.06 1.85 4.31
C GLY A 244 -20.88 2.69 3.87
N ARG A 245 -21.02 3.42 2.77
CA ARG A 245 -20.01 4.36 2.23
C ARG A 245 -18.71 3.69 1.78
N LEU A 246 -18.76 2.41 1.41
CA LEU A 246 -17.58 1.67 1.02
C LEU A 246 -16.91 2.26 -0.22
N ALA A 247 -17.69 2.71 -1.20
CA ALA A 247 -17.16 3.32 -2.42
C ALA A 247 -16.46 4.65 -2.14
N GLU A 248 -17.05 5.48 -1.27
CA GLU A 248 -16.47 6.75 -0.86
C GLU A 248 -15.19 6.56 -0.03
N LEU A 249 -15.18 5.59 0.88
CA LEU A 249 -13.99 5.23 1.65
C LEU A 249 -12.85 4.75 0.73
N GLN A 250 -13.15 3.84 -0.21
CA GLN A 250 -12.19 3.37 -1.19
C GLN A 250 -11.61 4.50 -2.04
N TYR A 251 -12.46 5.40 -2.52
CA TYR A 251 -12.03 6.54 -3.32
C TYR A 251 -11.05 7.45 -2.56
N ILE A 252 -11.30 7.70 -1.27
CA ILE A 252 -10.42 8.54 -0.46
C ILE A 252 -9.14 7.78 -0.08
N ASP A 253 -9.24 6.50 0.29
CA ASP A 253 -8.09 5.66 0.63
C ASP A 253 -7.10 5.54 -0.53
N GLU A 254 -7.58 5.36 -1.75
CA GLU A 254 -6.75 5.35 -2.96
C GLU A 254 -5.96 6.66 -3.11
N ARG A 255 -6.60 7.82 -2.88
CA ARG A 255 -5.94 9.13 -2.99
C ARG A 255 -4.92 9.36 -1.90
N ILE A 256 -5.22 8.95 -0.67
CA ILE A 256 -4.27 8.97 0.45
C ILE A 256 -3.08 8.07 0.12
N PHE A 257 -3.32 6.88 -0.41
CA PHE A 257 -2.26 5.97 -0.82
C PHE A 257 -1.30 6.62 -1.82
N TRP A 258 -1.81 7.24 -2.89
CA TRP A 258 -0.97 7.95 -3.87
C TRP A 258 -0.16 9.07 -3.23
N PHE A 259 -0.79 9.87 -2.38
CA PHE A 259 -0.10 10.92 -1.64
C PHE A 259 1.01 10.38 -0.74
N LEU A 260 0.77 9.29 0.00
CA LEU A 260 1.77 8.68 0.88
C LEU A 260 2.97 8.11 0.10
N ASN A 261 2.74 7.64 -1.12
CA ASN A 261 3.77 7.10 -2.01
C ASN A 261 4.49 8.18 -2.85
N HIS A 262 4.42 9.46 -2.46
CA HIS A 262 5.06 10.59 -3.14
C HIS A 262 4.54 10.90 -4.54
N GLU A 263 3.41 10.33 -4.92
CA GLU A 263 2.72 10.68 -6.16
C GLU A 263 1.79 11.88 -5.94
N PRO A 264 1.64 12.75 -6.94
CA PRO A 264 0.69 13.85 -6.86
C PRO A 264 -0.75 13.32 -6.71
N SER A 265 -1.44 13.75 -5.67
CA SER A 265 -2.82 13.35 -5.44
C SER A 265 -3.66 14.54 -5.00
N ALA A 266 -4.78 14.77 -5.68
CA ALA A 266 -5.69 15.85 -5.33
C ALA A 266 -6.36 15.58 -3.98
N SER A 267 -6.35 16.57 -3.11
CA SER A 267 -7.04 16.58 -1.81
C SER A 267 -8.55 16.43 -1.98
N VAL A 268 -9.26 15.94 -0.96
CA VAL A 268 -10.68 15.60 -1.08
C VAL A 268 -11.56 16.53 -0.24
N VAL A 269 -12.59 17.10 -0.86
CA VAL A 269 -13.65 17.82 -0.17
C VAL A 269 -14.96 17.02 -0.28
N ILE A 270 -15.47 16.57 0.86
CA ILE A 270 -16.72 15.81 0.97
C ILE A 270 -17.87 16.82 1.04
N GLU A 271 -18.65 16.92 -0.02
CA GLU A 271 -19.79 17.83 -0.11
C GLU A 271 -21.12 17.07 0.05
N GLY A 272 -22.08 17.63 0.74
CA GLY A 272 -23.40 17.01 0.90
C GLY A 272 -24.31 17.81 1.83
N GLU A 273 -25.57 17.41 1.90
CA GLU A 273 -26.58 18.00 2.76
C GLU A 273 -26.32 17.73 4.25
N VAL A 274 -27.12 18.37 5.12
CA VAL A 274 -27.05 18.16 6.57
C VAL A 274 -27.50 16.74 6.92
N GLY A 275 -26.76 16.07 7.82
CA GLY A 275 -27.13 14.74 8.32
C GLY A 275 -26.76 13.56 7.41
N VAL A 276 -26.16 13.77 6.24
CA VAL A 276 -25.78 12.67 5.31
C VAL A 276 -24.57 11.86 5.77
N GLY A 277 -23.88 12.28 6.85
CA GLY A 277 -22.77 11.52 7.44
C GLY A 277 -21.37 11.98 7.03
N LYS A 278 -21.17 13.23 6.55
CA LYS A 278 -19.85 13.77 6.16
C LYS A 278 -18.80 13.69 7.27
N THR A 279 -19.13 14.20 8.45
CA THR A 279 -18.24 14.16 9.63
C THR A 279 -17.92 12.74 10.06
N ALA A 280 -18.91 11.84 10.02
CA ALA A 280 -18.71 10.42 10.34
C ALA A 280 -17.76 9.73 9.34
N LEU A 281 -17.92 10.02 8.04
CA LEU A 281 -17.02 9.52 6.99
C LEU A 281 -15.59 10.04 7.19
N MET A 282 -15.42 11.34 7.46
CA MET A 282 -14.11 11.94 7.74
C MET A 282 -13.45 11.32 8.98
N GLN A 283 -14.22 11.13 10.06
CA GLN A 283 -13.75 10.50 11.30
C GLN A 283 -13.31 9.04 11.05
N GLN A 284 -14.06 8.28 10.26
CA GLN A 284 -13.71 6.91 9.90
C GLN A 284 -12.38 6.86 9.15
N ILE A 285 -12.16 7.79 8.20
CA ILE A 285 -10.90 7.89 7.45
C ILE A 285 -9.74 8.22 8.39
N TYR A 286 -9.93 9.16 9.30
CA TYR A 286 -8.94 9.52 10.31
C TYR A 286 -8.53 8.32 11.17
N GLU A 287 -9.51 7.52 11.64
CA GLU A 287 -9.24 6.33 12.44
C GLU A 287 -8.51 5.23 11.65
N MET A 288 -8.81 5.09 10.36
CA MET A 288 -8.15 4.11 9.47
C MET A 288 -6.68 4.42 9.20
N ASN A 289 -6.29 5.71 9.20
CA ASN A 289 -4.94 6.15 8.85
C ASN A 289 -4.03 6.43 10.04
N ARG A 290 -4.55 6.38 11.26
CA ARG A 290 -3.88 6.78 12.52
C ARG A 290 -2.49 6.16 12.76
N ASP A 291 -2.23 4.98 12.21
CA ASP A 291 -0.97 4.24 12.41
C ASP A 291 -0.05 4.26 11.18
N ALA A 292 -0.36 5.05 10.16
CA ALA A 292 0.35 5.03 8.87
C ALA A 292 1.69 5.80 8.86
N GLY A 293 2.20 6.29 10.00
CA GLY A 293 3.42 7.10 10.05
C GLY A 293 3.24 8.51 9.47
N VAL A 294 2.02 9.03 9.50
CA VAL A 294 1.57 10.31 8.96
C VAL A 294 1.42 11.32 10.09
N LEU A 295 1.67 12.59 9.81
CA LEU A 295 1.32 13.68 10.71
C LEU A 295 -0.10 14.14 10.39
N GLU A 296 -1.06 13.72 11.21
CA GLU A 296 -2.46 14.07 11.07
C GLU A 296 -2.83 15.24 12.01
N LEU A 297 -3.46 16.26 11.45
CA LEU A 297 -3.90 17.43 12.18
C LEU A 297 -5.38 17.70 11.87
N VAL A 298 -6.20 17.86 12.92
CA VAL A 298 -7.66 17.95 12.81
C VAL A 298 -8.14 19.30 13.35
N SER A 299 -9.02 19.97 12.63
CA SER A 299 -9.74 21.16 13.10
C SER A 299 -11.22 21.07 12.77
N HIS A 300 -12.05 21.46 13.73
CA HIS A 300 -13.49 21.57 13.56
C HIS A 300 -13.85 23.05 13.46
N CYS A 301 -14.57 23.43 12.41
CA CYS A 301 -15.04 24.79 12.23
C CYS A 301 -16.48 24.91 12.75
N TYR A 302 -16.71 25.84 13.69
CA TYR A 302 -18.03 26.05 14.30
C TYR A 302 -18.59 27.39 13.89
N CYS A 303 -19.92 27.45 13.66
CA CYS A 303 -20.62 28.68 13.32
C CYS A 303 -20.39 29.80 14.33
N ALA A 304 -20.39 29.46 15.62
CA ALA A 304 -20.17 30.44 16.71
C ALA A 304 -18.74 31.01 16.75
N GLU A 305 -17.80 30.39 16.04
CA GLU A 305 -16.38 30.75 16.00
C GLU A 305 -15.94 31.33 14.64
N ALA A 306 -16.88 31.51 13.71
CA ALA A 306 -16.59 31.99 12.35
C ALA A 306 -15.99 33.41 12.32
N ASP A 307 -16.26 34.22 13.36
CA ASP A 307 -15.73 35.58 13.52
C ASP A 307 -14.36 35.61 14.25
N PHE A 308 -13.87 34.48 14.76
CA PHE A 308 -12.59 34.44 15.47
C PHE A 308 -11.44 34.15 14.50
N PRO A 309 -10.58 35.15 14.18
CA PRO A 309 -9.50 34.97 13.22
C PRO A 309 -8.53 33.87 13.62
N LEU A 310 -8.10 33.05 12.62
CA LEU A 310 -7.15 31.96 12.77
C LEU A 310 -7.58 30.82 13.72
N LYS A 311 -8.87 30.72 14.07
CA LYS A 311 -9.33 29.71 15.03
C LYS A 311 -8.98 28.28 14.56
N SER A 312 -9.27 27.98 13.30
CA SER A 312 -8.98 26.66 12.72
C SER A 312 -7.48 26.34 12.73
N TRP A 313 -6.61 27.31 12.50
CA TRP A 313 -5.15 27.13 12.57
C TRP A 313 -4.62 27.04 14.00
N ARG A 314 -5.25 27.74 14.94
CA ARG A 314 -4.90 27.59 16.37
C ARG A 314 -5.12 26.16 16.86
N ASP A 315 -6.18 25.49 16.43
CA ASP A 315 -6.42 24.10 16.77
C ASP A 315 -5.31 23.17 16.26
N LEU A 316 -4.83 23.40 15.01
CA LEU A 316 -3.71 22.65 14.45
C LEU A 316 -2.40 22.94 15.20
N PHE A 317 -2.12 24.21 15.50
CA PHE A 317 -0.89 24.60 16.21
C PHE A 317 -0.86 24.08 17.65
N LYS A 318 -1.98 24.02 18.33
CA LYS A 318 -2.08 23.41 19.65
C LYS A 318 -1.75 21.91 19.62
N GLN A 319 -2.15 21.21 18.57
CA GLN A 319 -1.79 19.81 18.38
C GLN A 319 -0.27 19.66 18.11
N LEU A 320 0.32 20.54 17.28
CA LEU A 320 1.77 20.55 17.04
C LEU A 320 2.56 20.85 18.32
N GLU A 321 2.12 21.82 19.15
CA GLU A 321 2.72 22.11 20.45
C GLU A 321 2.68 20.90 21.38
N ASN A 322 1.55 20.20 21.45
CA ASN A 322 1.40 18.99 22.24
C ASN A 322 2.35 17.88 21.75
N LEU A 323 2.43 17.64 20.44
CA LEU A 323 3.33 16.64 19.84
C LEU A 323 4.81 16.98 20.10
N GLN A 324 5.17 18.27 20.10
CA GLN A 324 6.51 18.71 20.45
C GLN A 324 6.80 18.49 21.93
N ASN A 325 5.87 18.80 22.82
CA ASN A 325 6.01 18.59 24.27
C ASN A 325 6.12 17.10 24.62
N GLU A 326 5.45 16.24 23.86
CA GLU A 326 5.55 14.78 23.97
C GLU A 326 6.85 14.22 23.33
N GLY A 327 7.66 15.07 22.69
CA GLY A 327 8.90 14.66 22.03
C GLY A 327 8.70 13.88 20.72
N LYS A 328 7.47 13.84 20.17
CA LYS A 328 7.13 13.14 18.93
C LYS A 328 7.61 13.88 17.68
N ILE A 329 7.63 15.22 17.75
CA ILE A 329 8.15 16.09 16.69
C ILE A 329 9.22 17.02 17.25
N ARG A 330 10.11 17.48 16.38
CA ARG A 330 11.12 18.52 16.71
C ARG A 330 10.97 19.66 15.73
N LEU A 331 10.74 20.85 16.25
CA LEU A 331 10.59 22.10 15.51
C LEU A 331 11.80 23.00 15.75
N THR A 332 12.08 23.88 14.77
CA THR A 332 13.07 24.94 14.93
C THR A 332 12.58 25.99 15.92
N GLU A 333 13.48 26.80 16.46
CA GLU A 333 13.13 27.90 17.37
C GLU A 333 12.15 28.90 16.72
N SER A 334 12.35 29.19 15.42
CA SER A 334 11.44 30.08 14.67
C SER A 334 10.03 29.51 14.51
N SER A 335 9.91 28.20 14.23
CA SER A 335 8.62 27.53 14.15
C SER A 335 7.91 27.47 15.50
N THR A 336 8.64 27.19 16.58
CA THR A 336 8.12 27.21 17.95
C THR A 336 7.64 28.60 18.36
N ALA A 337 8.43 29.64 18.06
CA ALA A 337 8.05 31.02 18.33
C ALA A 337 6.78 31.44 17.57
N LEU A 338 6.63 31.01 16.30
CA LEU A 338 5.43 31.26 15.50
C LEU A 338 4.19 30.61 16.15
N ILE A 339 4.29 29.33 16.52
CA ILE A 339 3.19 28.61 17.19
C ILE A 339 2.78 29.33 18.47
N HIS A 340 3.75 29.67 19.32
CA HIS A 340 3.47 30.39 20.57
C HIS A 340 2.82 31.76 20.30
N LEU A 341 3.29 32.50 19.31
CA LEU A 341 2.74 33.79 18.92
C LEU A 341 1.26 33.68 18.51
N VAL A 342 0.93 32.68 17.68
CA VAL A 342 -0.46 32.48 17.22
C VAL A 342 -1.36 31.97 18.35
N LEU A 343 -0.84 31.12 19.25
CA LEU A 343 -1.63 30.59 20.38
C LEU A 343 -1.90 31.66 21.48
N THR A 344 -0.92 32.51 21.74
CA THR A 344 -1.03 33.57 22.78
C THR A 344 -1.56 34.89 22.24
N GLY A 345 -1.50 35.11 20.93
CA GLY A 345 -1.90 36.36 20.28
C GLY A 345 -3.41 36.62 20.36
N MET A 346 -3.78 37.85 20.57
CA MET A 346 -5.17 38.33 20.42
C MET A 346 -5.39 38.78 18.97
N ALA A 347 -6.51 38.37 18.38
CA ALA A 347 -6.96 38.92 17.10
C ALA A 347 -7.31 40.40 17.26
N THR A 348 -6.84 41.23 16.33
CA THR A 348 -7.23 42.63 16.25
C THR A 348 -8.43 42.83 15.32
N GLU A 349 -9.12 43.93 15.46
CA GLU A 349 -10.16 44.39 14.51
C GLU A 349 -9.60 44.63 13.09
N ASN A 350 -8.28 44.74 12.96
CA ASN A 350 -7.63 44.88 11.65
C ASN A 350 -7.19 43.49 11.13
N PRO A 351 -7.79 42.95 10.04
CA PRO A 351 -7.51 41.64 9.50
C PRO A 351 -6.06 41.46 8.96
N ASP A 352 -5.33 42.57 8.78
CA ASP A 352 -3.96 42.55 8.22
C ASP A 352 -2.87 42.49 9.31
N VAL A 353 -3.23 42.44 10.60
CA VAL A 353 -2.28 42.46 11.72
C VAL A 353 -2.69 41.45 12.79
N VAL A 354 -1.77 40.60 13.21
CA VAL A 354 -1.93 39.69 14.35
C VAL A 354 -1.12 40.23 15.53
N HIS A 355 -1.77 40.47 16.68
CA HIS A 355 -1.07 40.87 17.90
C HIS A 355 -0.53 39.67 18.67
N GLY A 356 0.76 39.61 18.92
CA GLY A 356 1.36 38.72 19.90
C GLY A 356 1.11 39.17 21.34
N GLY A 357 1.08 38.23 22.27
CA GLY A 357 0.80 38.51 23.70
C GLY A 357 1.80 39.46 24.37
N ASN A 358 2.94 39.76 23.75
CA ASN A 358 3.98 40.68 24.24
C ASN A 358 4.03 42.02 23.49
N GLY A 359 2.98 42.41 22.76
CA GLY A 359 2.94 43.66 22.00
C GLY A 359 3.69 43.63 20.66
N GLU A 360 4.05 42.46 20.19
CA GLU A 360 4.65 42.26 18.86
C GLU A 360 3.54 42.22 17.79
N TYR A 361 3.78 42.94 16.69
CA TYR A 361 2.87 43.00 15.55
C TYR A 361 3.40 42.12 14.43
N LEU A 362 2.65 41.12 14.02
CA LEU A 362 2.99 40.31 12.85
C LEU A 362 2.10 40.73 11.68
N SER A 363 2.72 41.08 10.54
CA SER A 363 1.93 41.31 9.34
C SER A 363 1.36 39.97 8.84
N TYR A 364 0.19 39.99 8.23
CA TYR A 364 -0.41 38.78 7.64
C TYR A 364 0.53 38.04 6.68
N MET A 365 1.31 38.77 5.89
CA MET A 365 2.32 38.20 4.99
C MET A 365 3.44 37.46 5.75
N ALA A 366 3.87 37.96 6.89
CA ALA A 366 4.87 37.29 7.72
C ALA A 366 4.30 36.02 8.37
N LEU A 367 3.03 36.05 8.77
CA LEU A 367 2.31 34.89 9.26
C LEU A 367 2.20 33.80 8.18
N GLU A 368 1.75 34.15 6.97
CA GLU A 368 1.66 33.20 5.84
C GLU A 368 3.00 32.52 5.56
N ASN A 369 4.06 33.30 5.44
CA ASN A 369 5.39 32.77 5.18
C ASN A 369 5.90 31.90 6.34
N GLY A 370 5.62 32.28 7.57
CA GLY A 370 5.93 31.49 8.77
C GLY A 370 5.26 30.13 8.76
N VAL A 371 3.95 30.11 8.47
CA VAL A 371 3.17 28.85 8.39
C VAL A 371 3.63 27.97 7.23
N LEU A 372 3.93 28.54 6.07
CA LEU A 372 4.48 27.79 4.94
C LEU A 372 5.84 27.16 5.29
N ASN A 373 6.72 27.91 5.98
CA ASN A 373 8.01 27.39 6.40
C ASN A 373 7.88 26.28 7.45
N LEU A 374 6.99 26.44 8.42
CA LEU A 374 6.65 25.43 9.42
C LEU A 374 6.17 24.12 8.75
N LEU A 375 5.22 24.23 7.83
CA LEU A 375 4.71 23.05 7.13
C LEU A 375 5.76 22.42 6.21
N LYS A 376 6.63 23.19 5.55
CA LYS A 376 7.78 22.68 4.78
C LYS A 376 8.79 21.95 5.67
N GLU A 377 9.08 22.49 6.85
CA GLU A 377 9.95 21.85 7.84
C GLU A 377 9.39 20.47 8.26
N LEU A 378 8.10 20.42 8.58
CA LEU A 378 7.42 19.18 8.94
C LEU A 378 7.35 18.21 7.76
N ALA A 379 7.03 18.69 6.56
CA ALA A 379 6.93 17.88 5.34
C ALA A 379 8.28 17.27 4.90
N GLY A 380 9.39 17.80 5.37
CA GLY A 380 10.71 17.21 5.19
C GLY A 380 10.90 15.88 5.94
N ARG A 381 10.04 15.56 6.91
CA ARG A 381 10.13 14.36 7.76
C ARG A 381 8.85 13.52 7.76
N TRP A 382 7.70 14.15 7.53
CA TRP A 382 6.37 13.54 7.65
C TRP A 382 5.53 13.80 6.41
N ARG A 383 4.61 12.90 6.11
CA ARG A 383 3.46 13.21 5.27
C ARG A 383 2.42 13.89 6.13
N ILE A 384 1.88 15.02 5.67
CA ILE A 384 0.94 15.82 6.45
C ILE A 384 -0.46 15.67 5.86
N ILE A 385 -1.41 15.24 6.69
CA ILE A 385 -2.83 15.25 6.32
C ILE A 385 -3.56 16.25 7.24
N LEU A 386 -4.23 17.20 6.63
CA LEU A 386 -5.06 18.19 7.32
C LEU A 386 -6.53 17.81 7.19
N TYR A 387 -7.21 17.68 8.32
CA TYR A 387 -8.65 17.43 8.39
C TYR A 387 -9.37 18.69 8.82
N PHE A 388 -10.33 19.16 8.00
CA PHE A 388 -11.18 20.29 8.34
C PHE A 388 -12.65 19.88 8.27
N ASP A 389 -13.32 19.84 9.42
CA ASP A 389 -14.75 19.57 9.45
C ASP A 389 -15.53 20.88 9.32
N SER A 390 -16.53 20.89 8.44
CA SER A 390 -17.45 22.03 8.23
C SER A 390 -16.78 23.32 7.75
N LEU A 391 -16.02 23.25 6.63
CA LEU A 391 -15.29 24.36 6.01
C LEU A 391 -16.12 25.63 5.81
N GLN A 392 -17.44 25.51 5.65
CA GLN A 392 -18.34 26.67 5.48
C GLN A 392 -18.29 27.62 6.67
N TRP A 393 -17.86 27.16 7.85
CA TRP A 393 -17.75 27.97 9.07
C TRP A 393 -16.32 28.45 9.37
N MET A 394 -15.38 28.19 8.47
CA MET A 394 -13.99 28.64 8.64
C MET A 394 -13.93 30.18 8.51
N ASP A 395 -13.24 30.84 9.43
CA ASP A 395 -13.03 32.29 9.39
C ASP A 395 -12.26 32.75 8.15
N ILE A 396 -12.45 34.02 7.75
CA ILE A 396 -11.91 34.56 6.50
C ILE A 396 -10.37 34.54 6.45
N VAL A 397 -9.70 34.74 7.58
CA VAL A 397 -8.23 34.75 7.68
C VAL A 397 -7.69 33.34 7.52
N SER A 398 -8.31 32.37 8.19
CA SER A 398 -7.99 30.95 8.05
C SER A 398 -8.22 30.45 6.61
N ARG A 399 -9.29 30.88 5.93
CA ARG A 399 -9.57 30.52 4.52
C ARG A 399 -8.46 31.01 3.58
N ARG A 400 -8.02 32.26 3.72
CA ARG A 400 -6.93 32.83 2.91
C ARG A 400 -5.63 32.07 3.13
N LEU A 401 -5.29 31.78 4.38
CA LEU A 401 -4.11 31.01 4.74
C LEU A 401 -4.19 29.60 4.18
N LEU A 402 -5.33 28.92 4.29
CA LEU A 402 -5.56 27.60 3.72
C LEU A 402 -5.37 27.61 2.20
N GLN A 403 -5.94 28.61 1.51
CA GLN A 403 -5.75 28.78 0.06
C GLN A 403 -4.28 28.87 -0.30
N ARG A 404 -3.51 29.67 0.43
CA ARG A 404 -2.08 29.86 0.20
C ARG A 404 -1.31 28.57 0.43
N VAL A 405 -1.56 27.87 1.52
CA VAL A 405 -0.95 26.58 1.86
C VAL A 405 -1.25 25.53 0.79
N MET A 406 -2.49 25.42 0.37
CA MET A 406 -2.88 24.41 -0.65
C MET A 406 -2.29 24.70 -2.02
N ILE A 407 -2.16 25.98 -2.41
CA ILE A 407 -1.52 26.35 -3.68
C ILE A 407 -0.02 26.02 -3.66
N GLU A 408 0.67 26.27 -2.55
CA GLU A 408 2.13 26.10 -2.46
C GLU A 408 2.55 24.65 -2.15
N LEU A 409 1.80 23.95 -1.31
CA LEU A 409 2.18 22.66 -0.74
C LEU A 409 1.23 21.51 -1.07
N GLY A 410 0.03 21.82 -1.57
CA GLY A 410 -0.97 20.81 -1.91
C GLY A 410 -0.49 19.77 -2.91
N ASN A 411 -1.14 18.60 -2.91
CA ASN A 411 -0.89 17.46 -3.80
C ASN A 411 0.46 16.73 -3.61
N ARG A 412 1.46 17.36 -2.99
CA ARG A 412 2.81 16.76 -2.85
C ARG A 412 3.29 16.66 -1.41
N GLN A 413 3.06 17.70 -0.61
CA GLN A 413 3.60 17.80 0.75
C GLN A 413 2.50 17.80 1.80
N VAL A 414 1.34 18.36 1.45
CA VAL A 414 0.16 18.45 2.31
C VAL A 414 -1.03 17.89 1.54
N PHE A 415 -1.78 17.01 2.18
CA PHE A 415 -3.06 16.50 1.70
C PHE A 415 -4.17 17.00 2.61
N MET A 416 -5.31 17.37 2.04
CA MET A 416 -6.44 17.87 2.82
C MET A 416 -7.66 16.97 2.61
N ILE A 417 -8.32 16.64 3.72
CA ILE A 417 -9.66 16.06 3.73
C ILE A 417 -10.57 17.03 4.46
N ALA A 418 -11.58 17.48 3.78
CA ALA A 418 -12.47 18.46 4.36
C ALA A 418 -13.94 18.14 4.11
N THR A 419 -14.82 18.58 5.00
CA THR A 419 -16.26 18.50 4.79
C THR A 419 -16.84 19.88 4.50
N CYS A 420 -17.82 19.96 3.61
CA CYS A 420 -18.51 21.20 3.28
C CYS A 420 -19.99 20.95 3.00
N ARG A 421 -20.84 21.95 3.26
CA ARG A 421 -22.25 21.91 2.85
C ARG A 421 -22.41 22.41 1.42
N ILE A 422 -23.37 21.83 0.67
CA ILE A 422 -23.67 22.24 -0.71
C ILE A 422 -24.21 23.67 -0.76
N ASP A 423 -24.96 24.07 0.24
CA ASP A 423 -25.61 25.39 0.41
C ASP A 423 -24.73 26.43 1.12
N GLY A 424 -23.42 26.16 1.24
CA GLY A 424 -22.46 27.06 1.87
C GLY A 424 -22.36 28.45 1.24
N GLU A 425 -21.79 29.41 1.99
CA GLU A 425 -21.60 30.80 1.58
C GLU A 425 -20.82 30.94 0.26
N GLN A 426 -21.09 32.04 -0.47
CA GLN A 426 -20.44 32.29 -1.77
C GLN A 426 -18.91 32.31 -1.69
N ASP A 427 -18.35 32.79 -0.58
CA ASP A 427 -16.90 32.92 -0.41
C ASP A 427 -16.17 31.59 -0.34
N ILE A 428 -16.75 30.57 0.33
CA ILE A 428 -16.14 29.24 0.38
C ILE A 428 -16.22 28.55 -0.97
N ARG A 429 -17.30 28.77 -1.72
CA ARG A 429 -17.44 28.24 -3.10
C ARG A 429 -16.36 28.81 -4.02
N GLY A 430 -16.04 30.09 -3.89
CA GLY A 430 -14.96 30.76 -4.64
C GLY A 430 -13.60 30.13 -4.34
N LEU A 431 -13.29 29.87 -3.06
CA LEU A 431 -12.07 29.17 -2.66
C LEU A 431 -11.99 27.78 -3.27
N LEU A 432 -13.04 26.97 -3.11
CA LEU A 432 -13.07 25.60 -3.61
C LEU A 432 -12.99 25.55 -5.15
N ALA A 433 -13.66 26.48 -5.85
CA ALA A 433 -13.57 26.59 -7.30
C ALA A 433 -12.13 26.89 -7.76
N ALA A 434 -11.46 27.87 -7.12
CA ALA A 434 -10.08 28.23 -7.47
C ALA A 434 -9.07 27.11 -7.22
N LEU A 435 -9.26 26.28 -6.20
CA LEU A 435 -8.41 25.13 -5.92
C LEU A 435 -8.73 23.97 -6.86
N ARG A 436 -9.97 23.80 -7.28
CA ARG A 436 -10.42 22.77 -8.23
C ARG A 436 -9.90 23.04 -9.63
N GLU A 437 -9.94 24.29 -10.11
CA GLU A 437 -9.40 24.72 -11.41
C GLU A 437 -7.89 24.43 -11.55
N ARG A 438 -7.18 24.28 -10.44
CA ARG A 438 -5.74 23.95 -10.38
C ARG A 438 -5.46 22.49 -10.09
N ASP A 439 -6.46 21.63 -10.13
CA ASP A 439 -6.37 20.20 -9.79
C ASP A 439 -5.77 19.92 -8.37
N ILE A 440 -5.88 20.90 -7.46
CA ILE A 440 -5.39 20.75 -6.09
C ILE A 440 -6.38 19.97 -5.23
N ILE A 441 -7.68 20.13 -5.50
CA ILE A 441 -8.74 19.40 -4.79
C ILE A 441 -9.68 18.72 -5.77
N THR A 442 -10.34 17.68 -5.28
CA THR A 442 -11.49 17.04 -5.91
C THR A 442 -12.68 17.06 -4.96
N THR A 443 -13.87 17.06 -5.51
CA THR A 443 -15.11 17.03 -4.71
C THR A 443 -15.70 15.64 -4.75
N LEU A 444 -16.00 15.09 -3.57
CA LEU A 444 -16.74 13.85 -3.38
C LEU A 444 -18.17 14.20 -2.92
N PRO A 445 -19.17 14.08 -3.80
CA PRO A 445 -20.55 14.33 -3.40
C PRO A 445 -21.08 13.18 -2.53
N LEU A 446 -21.64 13.50 -1.36
CA LEU A 446 -22.23 12.54 -0.45
C LEU A 446 -23.75 12.75 -0.41
N SER A 447 -24.51 11.79 -0.92
CA SER A 447 -25.99 11.79 -0.95
C SER A 447 -26.58 10.99 0.23
N CYS A 448 -27.87 11.07 0.44
CA CYS A 448 -28.58 10.17 1.35
C CYS A 448 -28.42 8.70 0.90
N PHE A 449 -28.58 7.77 1.84
CA PHE A 449 -28.58 6.33 1.53
C PHE A 449 -29.75 5.97 0.62
N THR A 450 -29.51 5.09 -0.31
CA THR A 450 -30.56 4.47 -1.13
C THR A 450 -31.42 3.51 -0.30
N GLU A 451 -32.56 3.08 -0.85
CA GLU A 451 -33.43 2.05 -0.21
C GLU A 451 -32.66 0.75 0.04
N ALA A 452 -31.82 0.34 -0.92
CA ALA A 452 -30.99 -0.87 -0.82
C ALA A 452 -29.97 -0.77 0.33
N GLU A 453 -29.21 0.33 0.38
CA GLU A 453 -28.24 0.59 1.45
C GLU A 453 -28.92 0.70 2.82
N THR A 454 -30.05 1.40 2.90
CA THR A 454 -30.84 1.51 4.14
C THR A 454 -31.31 0.12 4.62
N THR A 455 -31.73 -0.75 3.69
CA THR A 455 -32.16 -2.12 4.01
C THR A 455 -31.00 -2.95 4.56
N GLU A 456 -29.82 -2.85 3.95
CA GLU A 456 -28.61 -3.53 4.41
C GLU A 456 -28.17 -3.03 5.80
N ILE A 457 -28.13 -1.71 5.99
CA ILE A 457 -27.77 -1.07 7.26
C ILE A 457 -28.74 -1.48 8.37
N ALA A 458 -30.04 -1.39 8.11
CA ALA A 458 -31.07 -1.77 9.08
C ALA A 458 -31.01 -3.28 9.41
N GLY A 459 -30.81 -4.14 8.41
CA GLY A 459 -30.65 -5.58 8.61
C GLY A 459 -29.46 -5.91 9.51
N ASN A 460 -28.31 -5.26 9.28
CA ASN A 460 -27.11 -5.45 10.09
C ASN A 460 -27.27 -4.88 11.51
N ALA A 461 -27.84 -3.69 11.64
CA ALA A 461 -28.00 -3.00 12.92
C ALA A 461 -29.03 -3.68 13.84
N LEU A 462 -30.05 -4.30 13.28
CA LEU A 462 -31.13 -4.96 14.04
C LEU A 462 -30.91 -6.48 14.20
N GLN A 463 -29.78 -7.03 13.73
CA GLN A 463 -29.41 -8.44 13.96
C GLN A 463 -29.40 -8.74 15.47
N GLY A 464 -30.23 -9.69 15.89
CA GLY A 464 -30.34 -10.09 17.30
C GLY A 464 -31.44 -9.37 18.12
N CYS A 465 -32.15 -8.41 17.55
CA CYS A 465 -33.25 -7.69 18.26
C CYS A 465 -34.63 -8.38 18.20
N GLY A 466 -34.72 -9.62 17.65
CA GLY A 466 -36.01 -10.29 17.45
C GLY A 466 -36.78 -9.69 16.26
N ASP A 467 -38.09 -9.98 16.19
CA ASP A 467 -38.96 -9.36 15.17
C ASP A 467 -39.13 -7.87 15.52
N ALA A 468 -38.44 -7.00 14.75
CA ALA A 468 -38.44 -5.56 15.00
C ALA A 468 -39.83 -4.92 14.78
N GLY A 469 -40.82 -5.64 14.22
CA GLY A 469 -42.18 -5.16 13.99
C GLY A 469 -42.31 -4.04 12.95
N ILE A 470 -41.21 -3.68 12.27
CA ILE A 470 -41.16 -2.66 11.21
C ILE A 470 -40.41 -3.20 10.00
N SER A 471 -40.90 -2.91 8.79
CA SER A 471 -40.19 -3.27 7.57
C SER A 471 -39.05 -2.29 7.28
N THR A 472 -37.97 -2.80 6.69
CA THR A 472 -36.81 -1.93 6.29
C THR A 472 -37.23 -0.87 5.29
N ARG A 473 -38.22 -1.16 4.43
CA ARG A 473 -38.80 -0.18 3.51
C ARG A 473 -39.52 0.95 4.23
N GLU A 474 -40.21 0.67 5.33
CA GLU A 474 -40.88 1.70 6.14
C GLU A 474 -39.82 2.58 6.83
N ILE A 475 -38.70 1.99 7.29
CA ILE A 475 -37.56 2.76 7.82
C ILE A 475 -37.05 3.73 6.75
N PHE A 476 -36.82 3.26 5.51
CA PHE A 476 -36.37 4.12 4.41
C PHE A 476 -37.36 5.26 4.13
N LEU A 477 -38.66 4.95 3.97
CA LEU A 477 -39.68 5.97 3.68
C LEU A 477 -39.79 7.06 4.75
N ARG A 478 -39.44 6.76 6.00
CA ARG A 478 -39.50 7.70 7.11
C ARG A 478 -38.21 8.50 7.32
N THR A 479 -37.07 7.93 6.96
CA THR A 479 -35.75 8.53 7.12
C THR A 479 -35.23 9.20 5.84
N GLU A 480 -35.88 8.89 4.70
CA GLU A 480 -35.45 9.30 3.35
C GLU A 480 -33.94 8.99 3.09
N GLY A 481 -33.41 7.97 3.79
CA GLY A 481 -32.01 7.59 3.73
C GLY A 481 -31.03 8.60 4.37
N ASN A 482 -31.52 9.60 5.09
CA ASN A 482 -30.64 10.53 5.83
C ASN A 482 -29.93 9.77 6.97
N ALA A 483 -28.60 9.77 6.96
CA ALA A 483 -27.80 8.96 7.86
C ALA A 483 -28.05 9.27 9.34
N LEU A 484 -28.20 10.55 9.71
CA LEU A 484 -28.46 10.98 11.09
C LEU A 484 -29.79 10.44 11.58
N VAL A 485 -30.87 10.67 10.81
CA VAL A 485 -32.22 10.22 11.14
C VAL A 485 -32.31 8.70 11.17
N LEU A 486 -31.63 8.02 10.24
CA LEU A 486 -31.57 6.55 10.18
C LEU A 486 -30.93 5.98 11.45
N MET A 487 -29.77 6.49 11.84
CA MET A 487 -29.06 6.01 13.02
C MET A 487 -29.85 6.25 14.31
N ASP A 488 -30.47 7.42 14.48
CA ASP A 488 -31.34 7.69 15.61
C ASP A 488 -32.55 6.78 15.65
N THR A 489 -33.16 6.51 14.48
CA THR A 489 -34.28 5.59 14.36
C THR A 489 -33.88 4.17 14.75
N LEU A 490 -32.74 3.66 14.24
CA LEU A 490 -32.22 2.33 14.55
C LEU A 490 -31.86 2.18 16.03
N ASN A 491 -31.24 3.22 16.64
CA ASN A 491 -30.93 3.23 18.07
C ASN A 491 -32.20 3.21 18.92
N MET A 492 -33.23 3.95 18.55
CA MET A 492 -34.51 3.94 19.23
C MET A 492 -35.18 2.54 19.16
N ILE A 493 -35.17 1.89 17.96
CA ILE A 493 -35.73 0.56 17.79
C ILE A 493 -34.98 -0.47 18.65
N ARG A 494 -33.65 -0.36 18.74
CA ARG A 494 -32.82 -1.26 19.57
C ARG A 494 -33.08 -1.11 21.06
N GLN A 495 -33.36 0.10 21.56
CA GLN A 495 -33.56 0.36 22.99
C GLN A 495 -34.98 0.05 23.46
N ASP A 496 -35.98 0.48 22.73
CA ASP A 496 -37.39 0.49 23.17
C ASP A 496 -38.28 -0.50 22.39
N GLY A 497 -37.78 -1.12 21.33
CA GLY A 497 -38.57 -1.82 20.34
C GLY A 497 -39.43 -0.87 19.48
N TRP A 498 -39.94 -1.39 18.37
CA TRP A 498 -40.86 -0.61 17.54
C TRP A 498 -42.25 -0.56 18.17
N LYS A 499 -42.85 0.64 18.24
CA LYS A 499 -44.24 0.86 18.65
C LYS A 499 -44.96 1.62 17.55
N GLU A 500 -45.98 1.00 16.99
CA GLU A 500 -46.83 1.62 15.96
C GLU A 500 -47.46 2.93 16.49
N GLY A 501 -47.36 4.03 15.71
CA GLY A 501 -47.86 5.35 16.10
C GLY A 501 -46.91 6.24 16.89
N ARG A 502 -45.71 5.78 17.25
CA ARG A 502 -44.69 6.66 17.85
C ARG A 502 -44.12 7.62 16.79
N PRO A 503 -44.17 8.94 17.00
CA PRO A 503 -43.57 9.88 16.07
C PRO A 503 -42.04 9.69 16.04
N LEU A 504 -41.49 9.47 14.84
CA LEU A 504 -40.05 9.54 14.65
C LEU A 504 -39.59 10.99 14.74
N PRO A 505 -38.32 11.20 15.13
CA PRO A 505 -37.77 12.56 15.10
C PRO A 505 -37.92 13.11 13.68
N ARG A 506 -38.53 14.30 13.56
CA ARG A 506 -38.60 14.99 12.28
C ARG A 506 -37.22 15.48 11.90
N ILE A 507 -36.86 15.40 10.63
CA ILE A 507 -35.60 15.89 10.07
C ILE A 507 -35.34 17.32 10.52
N ASP A 508 -36.36 18.19 10.45
CA ASP A 508 -36.29 19.61 10.86
C ASP A 508 -35.90 19.81 12.35
N MET A 509 -36.40 18.98 13.25
CA MET A 509 -36.05 19.01 14.67
C MET A 509 -34.61 18.56 14.94
N LEU A 510 -34.16 17.51 14.26
CA LEU A 510 -32.79 17.00 14.41
C LEU A 510 -31.78 17.95 13.79
N ILE A 511 -32.12 18.62 12.68
CA ILE A 511 -31.31 19.69 12.09
C ILE A 511 -31.20 20.85 13.03
N GLN A 512 -32.29 21.30 13.68
CA GLN A 512 -32.28 22.38 14.68
C GLN A 512 -31.45 21.99 15.91
N LEU A 513 -31.57 20.77 16.43
CA LEU A 513 -30.75 20.25 17.54
C LEU A 513 -29.27 20.14 17.17
N SER A 514 -28.98 19.69 15.97
CA SER A 514 -27.59 19.63 15.43
C SER A 514 -26.99 21.03 15.24
N LEU A 515 -27.80 22.04 14.94
CA LEU A 515 -27.37 23.46 14.84
C LEU A 515 -27.14 24.11 16.21
N ILE A 516 -27.76 23.60 17.27
CA ILE A 516 -27.58 24.10 18.65
C ILE A 516 -26.33 23.46 19.30
N HIS A 517 -25.94 22.27 18.88
CA HIS A 517 -24.77 21.55 19.38
C HIS A 517 -23.50 21.71 18.50
N ILE A 518 -23.58 22.48 17.42
CA ILE A 518 -22.49 22.95 16.59
C ILE A 518 -22.25 24.43 16.86
#